data_7a910478ab364a416689644c3a046988
#
_entry.id   7a910478ab364a416689644c3a046988
#
_cell.length_a   1.000
_cell.length_b   1.000
_cell.length_c   1.000
_cell.angle_alpha   90.00
_cell.angle_beta   90.00
_cell.angle_gamma   90.00
#
_symmetry.space_group_name_H-M   'P 1'
#
loop_
_entity.id
_entity.type
_entity.pdbx_description
1 polymer ?
#
loop_
_entity_poly.entity_id
_entity_poly.type
_entity_poly.pdbx_seq_one_letter_code
_entity_poly.pdbx_strand_id
1 'polypeptide(L)' 'MARKEKIRISLNLSTPPEVLAQLSRDKDYGTRHFVADNTSTPPEVLLILMVDDDRGVREAAERALSKRAQNTHQSG' A
#
# COMPACT_ATOMS: atom_id res chain seq x y z
N MET A 1 -5.40 12.33 15.92
CA MET A 1 -5.79 11.00 16.44
C MET A 1 -6.12 10.03 15.32
N ALA A 2 -7.09 10.40 14.49
CA ALA A 2 -7.50 9.53 13.40
C ALA A 2 -6.33 9.19 12.46
N ARG A 3 -5.49 10.16 12.15
CA ARG A 3 -4.35 9.93 11.28
C ARG A 3 -3.40 8.89 11.86
N LYS A 4 -3.14 8.98 13.15
CA LYS A 4 -2.26 8.05 13.82
C LYS A 4 -2.80 6.63 13.74
N GLU A 5 -4.09 6.51 13.94
CA GLU A 5 -4.73 5.21 13.88
C GLU A 5 -4.68 4.63 12.47
N LYS A 6 -4.89 5.48 11.46
CA LYS A 6 -4.84 5.01 10.08
C LYS A 6 -3.48 4.48 9.72
N ILE A 7 -2.43 5.20 10.12
CA ILE A 7 -1.07 4.76 9.82
C ILE A 7 -0.79 3.45 10.53
N ARG A 8 -1.21 3.33 11.79
CA ARG A 8 -0.99 2.10 12.54
C ARG A 8 -1.66 0.92 11.89
N ILE A 9 -2.90 1.12 11.42
CA ILE A 9 -3.64 0.05 10.76
C ILE A 9 -2.94 -0.37 9.48
N SER A 10 -2.48 0.59 8.68
CA SER A 10 -1.87 0.26 7.41
C SER A 10 -0.53 -0.45 7.56
N LEU A 11 0.12 -0.30 8.70
CA LEU A 11 1.37 -0.99 8.99
C LEU A 11 1.14 -2.39 9.54
N ASN A 12 -0.07 -2.68 9.98
CA ASN A 12 -0.40 -3.98 10.54
C ASN A 12 -0.59 -4.98 9.42
N LEU A 13 0.23 -6.03 9.42
CA LEU A 13 0.19 -7.05 8.37
C LEU A 13 -1.10 -7.84 8.37
N SER A 14 -1.85 -7.78 9.48
CA SER A 14 -3.14 -8.47 9.58
C SER A 14 -4.31 -7.62 9.13
N THR A 15 -4.06 -6.40 8.66
CA THR A 15 -5.13 -5.50 8.24
C THR A 15 -5.90 -6.11 7.06
N PRO A 16 -7.23 -6.16 7.13
CA PRO A 16 -8.01 -6.75 6.04
C PRO A 16 -7.85 -5.95 4.74
N PRO A 17 -7.95 -6.63 3.59
CA PRO A 17 -7.81 -5.95 2.30
C PRO A 17 -8.80 -4.80 2.10
N GLU A 18 -10.01 -4.95 2.63
CA GLU A 18 -11.03 -3.91 2.48
C GLU A 18 -10.60 -2.61 3.16
N VAL A 19 -9.97 -2.73 4.33
CA VAL A 19 -9.49 -1.57 5.06
C VAL A 19 -8.34 -0.91 4.31
N LEU A 20 -7.43 -1.72 3.77
CA LEU A 20 -6.33 -1.20 2.99
C LEU A 20 -6.82 -0.46 1.76
N ALA A 21 -7.85 -0.99 1.11
CA ALA A 21 -8.42 -0.32 -0.05
C ALA A 21 -9.00 1.04 0.32
N GLN A 22 -9.65 1.13 1.47
CA GLN A 22 -10.19 2.40 1.94
C GLN A 22 -9.08 3.40 2.26
N LEU A 23 -8.04 2.92 2.93
CA LEU A 23 -6.93 3.78 3.31
C LEU A 23 -6.16 4.29 2.09
N SER A 24 -6.18 3.54 1.00
CA SER A 24 -5.51 3.97 -0.23
C SER A 24 -6.17 5.21 -0.83
N ARG A 25 -7.36 5.56 -0.38
CA ARG A 25 -8.09 6.74 -0.85
C ARG A 25 -8.05 7.87 0.16
N ASP A 26 -7.28 7.72 1.23
CA ASP A 26 -7.19 8.75 2.24
C ASP A 26 -6.54 10.00 1.68
N LYS A 27 -6.97 11.16 2.17
CA LYS A 27 -6.42 12.43 1.73
C LYS A 27 -4.97 12.60 2.13
N ASP A 28 -4.57 11.95 3.19
CA ASP A 28 -3.22 12.06 3.72
C ASP A 28 -2.30 11.14 2.91
N TYR A 29 -1.36 11.74 2.20
CA TYR A 29 -0.44 10.95 1.37
C TYR A 29 0.42 10.02 2.22
N GLY A 30 0.68 10.38 3.47
CA GLY A 30 1.43 9.50 4.36
C GLY A 30 0.69 8.19 4.60
N THR A 31 -0.63 8.27 4.79
CA THR A 31 -1.45 7.07 4.93
C THR A 31 -1.40 6.22 3.67
N ARG A 32 -1.54 6.85 2.51
CA ARG A 32 -1.48 6.12 1.25
C ARG A 32 -0.12 5.48 1.04
N HIS A 33 0.95 6.17 1.46
CA HIS A 33 2.30 5.65 1.35
C HIS A 33 2.46 4.37 2.19
N PHE A 34 1.93 4.38 3.41
CA PHE A 34 2.02 3.20 4.27
C PHE A 34 1.21 2.04 3.71
N VAL A 35 0.09 2.33 3.04
CA VAL A 35 -0.66 1.28 2.36
C VAL A 35 0.20 0.66 1.27
N ALA A 36 0.90 1.48 0.51
CA ALA A 36 1.78 0.98 -0.55
C ALA A 36 2.89 0.09 0.00
N ASP A 37 3.37 0.40 1.20
CA ASP A 37 4.46 -0.36 1.82
C ASP A 37 3.98 -1.60 2.57
N ASN A 38 2.68 -1.76 2.76
CA ASN A 38 2.15 -2.89 3.52
C ASN A 38 2.14 -4.14 2.66
N THR A 39 2.78 -5.20 3.16
CA THR A 39 2.92 -6.44 2.39
C THR A 39 1.59 -7.17 2.19
N SER A 40 0.56 -6.80 2.93
CA SER A 40 -0.76 -7.40 2.79
C SER A 40 -1.65 -6.68 1.79
N THR A 41 -1.20 -5.56 1.24
CA THR A 41 -2.01 -4.78 0.31
C THR A 41 -2.22 -5.56 -0.99
N PRO A 42 -3.48 -5.72 -1.43
CA PRO A 42 -3.73 -6.44 -2.68
C PRO A 42 -3.09 -5.75 -3.89
N PRO A 43 -2.68 -6.54 -4.90
CA PRO A 43 -2.07 -5.95 -6.09
C PRO A 43 -2.96 -4.92 -6.78
N GLU A 44 -4.26 -5.11 -6.76
CA GLU A 44 -5.20 -4.16 -7.38
C GLU A 44 -5.09 -2.78 -6.74
N VAL A 45 -4.91 -2.74 -5.42
CA VAL A 45 -4.76 -1.48 -4.71
C VAL A 45 -3.43 -0.84 -5.05
N LEU A 46 -2.38 -1.64 -5.16
CA LEU A 46 -1.07 -1.11 -5.54
C LEU A 46 -1.09 -0.53 -6.95
N LEU A 47 -1.82 -1.15 -7.86
CA LEU A 47 -1.94 -0.62 -9.21
C LEU A 47 -2.58 0.76 -9.21
N ILE A 48 -3.58 0.96 -8.35
CA ILE A 48 -4.21 2.26 -8.22
C ILE A 48 -3.20 3.28 -7.68
N LEU A 49 -2.41 2.87 -6.69
CA LEU A 49 -1.44 3.78 -6.08
C LEU A 49 -0.29 4.12 -7.02
N MET A 50 -0.07 3.33 -8.05
CA MET A 50 0.98 3.63 -9.03
C MET A 50 0.67 4.89 -9.84
N VAL A 51 -0.58 5.32 -9.87
CA VAL A 51 -0.97 6.56 -10.55
C VAL A 51 -1.40 7.62 -9.56
N ASP A 52 -0.96 7.51 -8.31
CA ASP A 52 -1.28 8.47 -7.26
C ASP A 52 -0.67 9.84 -7.57
N ASP A 53 -1.31 10.89 -7.04
CA ASP A 53 -0.81 12.25 -7.18
C ASP A 53 0.57 12.41 -6.58
N ASP A 54 0.84 11.72 -5.49
CA ASP A 54 2.08 11.88 -4.76
C ASP A 54 3.15 10.96 -5.33
N ARG A 55 4.29 11.53 -5.66
CA ARG A 55 5.38 10.79 -6.24
C ARG A 55 5.90 9.69 -5.31
N GLY A 56 6.00 9.98 -4.00
CA GLY A 56 6.47 8.99 -3.05
C GLY A 56 5.56 7.78 -2.98
N VAL A 57 4.25 8.03 -3.05
CA VAL A 57 3.27 6.94 -3.05
C VAL A 57 3.43 6.09 -4.32
N ARG A 58 3.56 6.74 -5.47
CA ARG A 58 3.75 6.00 -6.73
C ARG A 58 4.98 5.12 -6.68
N GLU A 59 6.08 5.66 -6.17
CA GLU A 59 7.33 4.91 -6.12
C GLU A 59 7.25 3.75 -5.14
N ALA A 60 6.58 3.96 -4.01
CA ALA A 60 6.41 2.89 -3.04
C ALA A 60 5.58 1.75 -3.62
N ALA A 61 4.52 2.07 -4.35
CA ALA A 61 3.68 1.07 -4.97
C ALA A 61 4.46 0.30 -6.04
N GLU A 62 5.26 1.01 -6.82
CA GLU A 62 6.07 0.39 -7.85
C GLU A 62 7.07 -0.59 -7.25
N ARG A 63 7.75 -0.19 -6.17
CA ARG A 63 8.68 -1.06 -5.49
C ARG A 63 7.99 -2.30 -4.94
N ALA A 64 6.80 -2.10 -4.36
CA ALA A 64 6.06 -3.22 -3.79
C ALA A 64 5.69 -4.24 -4.85
N LEU A 65 5.21 -3.79 -5.99
CA LEU A 65 4.84 -4.70 -7.07
C LEU A 65 6.06 -5.40 -7.65
N SER A 66 7.15 -4.68 -7.78
CA SER A 66 8.39 -5.25 -8.29
C SER A 66 8.89 -6.36 -7.36
N LYS A 67 8.84 -6.11 -6.07
CA LYS A 67 9.27 -7.08 -5.08
C LYS A 67 8.43 -8.35 -5.16
N ARG A 68 7.12 -8.19 -5.30
CA ARG A 68 6.21 -9.34 -5.35
C ARG A 68 6.43 -10.15 -6.61
N ALA A 69 6.72 -9.48 -7.70
CA ALA A 69 7.01 -10.17 -8.95
C ALA A 69 8.26 -11.03 -8.81
N GLN A 70 9.28 -10.51 -8.13
CA GLN A 70 10.50 -11.26 -7.90
C GLN A 70 10.25 -12.46 -7.00
N ASN A 71 9.47 -12.28 -5.94
CA ASN A 71 9.16 -13.36 -5.04
C ASN A 71 8.38 -14.47 -5.74
N THR A 72 7.41 -14.08 -6.56
CA THR A 72 6.63 -15.04 -7.32
C THR A 72 7.51 -15.82 -8.26
N HIS A 73 8.45 -15.15 -8.90
CA HIS A 73 9.37 -15.81 -9.81
C HIS A 73 10.22 -16.84 -9.09
N GLN A 74 10.69 -16.50 -7.90
CA GLN A 74 11.55 -17.40 -7.15
C GLN A 74 10.82 -18.63 -6.65
N SER A 75 9.55 -18.47 -6.29
CA SER A 75 8.80 -19.62 -5.79
C SER A 75 8.37 -20.55 -6.89
N GLY A 76 8.43 -20.10 -8.11
CA GLY A 76 8.14 -20.97 -9.25
C GLY A 76 9.34 -21.75 -9.59
#